data_0f2a1481890102cea8aacc61c4501d13
#
_entry.id   0f2a1481890102cea8aacc61c4501d13
#
_cell.length_a   1.000
_cell.length_b   1.000
_cell.length_c   1.000
_cell.angle_alpha   90.00
_cell.angle_beta   90.00
_cell.angle_gamma   90.00
#
_symmetry.space_group_name_H-M   'P 1'
#
loop_
_entity.id
_entity.type
_entity.pdbx_description
1 polymer ?
#
loop_
_entity_poly.entity_id
_entity_poly.type
_entity_poly.pdbx_seq_one_letter_code
_entity_poly.pdbx_strand_id
1 'polypeptide(L)'
;MPVPTQELKLEIVNAATGQPLGTKAVPGADGALVVRDHPEGGPRPQQWRLVPAPGPQDEPTYVIRNAVSGKVLDDPAAADRGIRQWDAAANRRSQQWHLVPVDGEAGHYVIEGAAGGTVLDLAEPGPDDTRIVLGEYDDSARSQRWLLVPAEPERTSDLVLSWAPLGHWNSRRSWRLTHDRTALRPTADATPSFSNVLLVLEKFGSDQDAGGWKTDRPDRRPAGQAGWWSGLGDRFLADTTGRGIADIVGLKPAKGAVTCSSRGDGTFDDERVLHPPAPSATPKDLWTLADLAGESRPGVVVLAADGVRVSTQDEGGTFAPAGGELVLKAFGHGPQAGSWLADKHPRFLADTTGDGRLDVIGCHDDGLWVSLQDDDGKFAPLPDEPALRAFGHSEEAGGWLVDKHPRFLADTTGDGRLDIVGCHDDGLWVSLQDEEGTFAEPLYALDEFGVDQGWSSPDEHPRFLARTTRDGAVDIVGFGPQGVVVARGRGDGTFEPGKLVLNDYGQAQGWTGGKHPRLLADTTGDKNPDVIGFGNEGVWVSHNKGDGTFEQAQLVCRGFGYDEDAGGWRVDRHSRFLADITGDGRVDIVGFGGPGVHVARNLFRRFRTR
;
A
#
# COMPACT_ATOMS: atom_id res chain seq x y z
N MET A 1 -2.95 -14.83 19.77
CA MET A 1 -3.25 -13.93 20.91
C MET A 1 -4.76 -13.89 21.14
N PRO A 2 -5.26 -13.74 22.36
CA PRO A 2 -6.70 -13.86 22.60
C PRO A 2 -7.45 -12.71 21.91
N VAL A 3 -8.43 -13.07 21.12
CA VAL A 3 -9.46 -12.18 20.60
C VAL A 3 -10.11 -11.47 21.79
N PRO A 4 -10.35 -10.14 21.74
CA PRO A 4 -11.01 -9.45 22.84
C PRO A 4 -12.38 -10.07 23.12
N THR A 5 -12.54 -10.62 24.32
CA THR A 5 -13.72 -11.38 24.75
C THR A 5 -14.86 -10.50 25.26
N GLN A 6 -14.89 -9.23 24.97
CA GLN A 6 -16.04 -8.39 25.34
C GLN A 6 -17.10 -8.43 24.25
N GLU A 7 -18.11 -9.25 24.46
CA GLU A 7 -19.32 -9.25 23.67
C GLU A 7 -20.03 -7.91 23.83
N LEU A 8 -20.10 -7.13 22.74
CA LEU A 8 -20.81 -5.87 22.74
C LEU A 8 -22.31 -6.11 22.58
N LYS A 9 -23.10 -5.70 23.55
CA LYS A 9 -24.56 -5.72 23.47
C LYS A 9 -25.06 -4.40 22.92
N LEU A 10 -25.77 -4.44 21.79
CA LEU A 10 -26.21 -3.26 21.05
C LEU A 10 -27.58 -3.46 20.40
N GLU A 11 -28.15 -2.38 19.93
CA GLU A 11 -29.27 -2.32 18.99
C GLU A 11 -28.75 -1.98 17.60
N ILE A 12 -29.28 -2.61 16.59
CA ILE A 12 -28.95 -2.38 15.18
C ILE A 12 -30.14 -1.64 14.58
N VAL A 13 -30.01 -0.33 14.35
CA VAL A 13 -31.11 0.55 13.96
C VAL A 13 -31.02 0.89 12.49
N ASN A 14 -32.10 0.69 11.73
CA ASN A 14 -32.14 1.02 10.31
C ASN A 14 -32.19 2.54 10.08
N ALA A 15 -31.37 3.06 9.19
CA ALA A 15 -31.24 4.51 8.94
C ALA A 15 -32.42 5.10 8.15
N ALA A 16 -33.17 4.29 7.42
CA ALA A 16 -34.35 4.76 6.69
C ALA A 16 -35.59 4.88 7.57
N THR A 17 -35.77 3.93 8.50
CA THR A 17 -36.98 3.86 9.35
C THR A 17 -36.76 4.36 10.78
N GLY A 18 -35.50 4.41 11.26
CA GLY A 18 -35.17 4.68 12.65
C GLY A 18 -35.53 3.54 13.61
N GLN A 19 -35.98 2.40 13.11
CA GLN A 19 -36.43 1.27 13.91
C GLN A 19 -35.34 0.21 14.10
N PRO A 20 -35.24 -0.43 15.29
CA PRO A 20 -34.26 -1.45 15.55
C PRO A 20 -34.58 -2.80 14.88
N LEU A 21 -33.53 -3.51 14.48
CA LEU A 21 -33.57 -4.89 14.01
C LEU A 21 -34.09 -5.80 15.13
N GLY A 22 -35.12 -6.55 14.86
CA GLY A 22 -35.74 -7.47 15.83
C GLY A 22 -36.23 -8.75 15.18
N THR A 23 -36.96 -9.54 15.94
CA THR A 23 -37.56 -10.79 15.48
C THR A 23 -39.09 -10.75 15.60
N LYS A 24 -39.78 -11.25 14.59
CA LYS A 24 -41.23 -11.36 14.60
C LYS A 24 -41.74 -12.54 15.44
N ALA A 25 -40.88 -13.51 15.70
CA ALA A 25 -41.22 -14.73 16.42
C ALA A 25 -41.04 -14.61 17.94
N VAL A 26 -41.70 -15.53 18.66
CA VAL A 26 -41.52 -15.69 20.11
C VAL A 26 -40.04 -15.96 20.45
N PRO A 27 -39.53 -15.41 21.56
CA PRO A 27 -38.14 -15.65 21.98
C PRO A 27 -37.79 -17.14 22.00
N GLY A 28 -36.70 -17.51 21.29
CA GLY A 28 -36.22 -18.89 21.19
C GLY A 28 -36.68 -19.69 19.98
N ALA A 29 -37.64 -19.21 19.20
CA ALA A 29 -38.06 -19.85 17.93
C ALA A 29 -37.27 -19.31 16.73
N ASP A 30 -37.11 -20.13 15.69
CA ASP A 30 -36.61 -19.68 14.40
C ASP A 30 -37.63 -18.73 13.77
N GLY A 31 -37.18 -17.55 13.36
CA GLY A 31 -38.12 -16.53 12.87
C GLY A 31 -37.51 -15.53 11.89
N ALA A 32 -38.39 -14.98 11.05
CA ALA A 32 -38.01 -13.88 10.17
C ALA A 32 -37.59 -12.65 10.95
N LEU A 33 -36.64 -11.93 10.43
CA LEU A 33 -36.17 -10.65 10.97
C LEU A 33 -36.99 -9.51 10.41
N VAL A 34 -37.28 -8.55 11.25
CA VAL A 34 -38.03 -7.34 10.92
C VAL A 34 -37.43 -6.13 11.64
N VAL A 35 -37.65 -4.93 11.13
CA VAL A 35 -37.51 -3.71 11.91
C VAL A 35 -38.85 -3.38 12.58
N ARG A 36 -38.80 -2.97 13.85
CA ARG A 36 -40.01 -2.63 14.61
C ARG A 36 -39.65 -1.83 15.87
N ASP A 37 -40.60 -1.07 16.37
CA ASP A 37 -40.49 -0.39 17.65
C ASP A 37 -40.37 -1.34 18.83
N HIS A 38 -39.84 -0.84 19.93
CA HIS A 38 -39.72 -1.61 21.17
C HIS A 38 -41.09 -1.98 21.73
N PRO A 39 -41.31 -3.25 22.09
CA PRO A 39 -42.50 -3.63 22.82
C PRO A 39 -42.50 -2.96 24.20
N GLU A 40 -43.63 -2.43 24.66
CA GLU A 40 -43.82 -1.90 26.01
C GLU A 40 -43.73 -3.05 27.01
N GLY A 41 -42.65 -3.10 27.77
CA GLY A 41 -42.43 -4.07 28.86
C GLY A 41 -42.03 -5.48 28.40
N GLY A 42 -41.04 -6.08 29.00
CA GLY A 42 -40.61 -7.46 28.74
C GLY A 42 -39.25 -7.59 28.03
N PRO A 43 -38.88 -8.83 27.65
CA PRO A 43 -37.60 -9.07 26.94
C PRO A 43 -37.50 -8.28 25.65
N ARG A 44 -36.37 -7.64 25.42
CA ARG A 44 -36.11 -6.83 24.22
C ARG A 44 -35.48 -7.68 23.12
N PRO A 45 -36.22 -8.26 22.15
CA PRO A 45 -35.68 -9.09 21.08
C PRO A 45 -34.85 -8.29 20.05
N GLN A 46 -34.77 -6.97 20.20
CA GLN A 46 -33.98 -6.05 19.39
C GLN A 46 -32.54 -5.88 19.86
N GLN A 47 -32.14 -6.57 20.93
CA GLN A 47 -30.76 -6.51 21.44
C GLN A 47 -29.91 -7.62 20.84
N TRP A 48 -28.74 -7.25 20.36
CA TRP A 48 -27.82 -8.12 19.64
C TRP A 48 -26.43 -8.06 20.26
N ARG A 49 -25.66 -9.12 20.07
CA ARG A 49 -24.25 -9.19 20.45
C ARG A 49 -23.40 -9.40 19.19
N LEU A 50 -22.41 -8.54 19.00
CA LEU A 50 -21.38 -8.75 18.00
C LEU A 50 -20.29 -9.64 18.60
N VAL A 51 -20.12 -10.83 18.03
CA VAL A 51 -19.12 -11.80 18.45
C VAL A 51 -18.15 -11.96 17.28
N PRO A 52 -16.86 -11.65 17.47
CA PRO A 52 -15.88 -11.89 16.42
C PRO A 52 -15.90 -13.36 15.97
N ALA A 53 -15.98 -13.60 14.68
CA ALA A 53 -15.95 -14.95 14.12
C ALA A 53 -14.52 -15.39 13.85
N PRO A 54 -14.18 -16.68 14.06
CA PRO A 54 -12.92 -17.22 13.57
C PRO A 54 -12.94 -17.23 12.03
N GLY A 55 -11.98 -16.56 11.43
CA GLY A 55 -11.86 -16.44 9.96
C GLY A 55 -10.49 -15.99 9.57
N PRO A 56 -10.23 -15.84 8.27
CA PRO A 56 -9.03 -15.18 7.79
C PRO A 56 -8.93 -13.81 8.45
N GLN A 57 -7.75 -13.46 8.93
CA GLN A 57 -7.54 -12.28 9.77
C GLN A 57 -7.61 -10.95 8.99
N ASP A 58 -7.65 -11.04 7.70
CA ASP A 58 -7.71 -9.93 6.75
C ASP A 58 -9.13 -9.39 6.51
N GLU A 59 -10.15 -10.16 6.88
CA GLU A 59 -11.54 -9.74 6.77
C GLU A 59 -12.29 -9.99 8.08
N PRO A 60 -12.35 -9.00 9.02
CA PRO A 60 -13.05 -9.19 10.27
C PRO A 60 -14.52 -9.49 10.00
N THR A 61 -14.91 -10.69 10.37
CA THR A 61 -16.30 -11.10 10.33
C THR A 61 -16.85 -11.23 11.74
N TYR A 62 -18.13 -10.97 11.88
CA TYR A 62 -18.82 -11.05 13.15
C TYR A 62 -20.01 -12.01 13.03
N VAL A 63 -20.22 -12.77 14.07
CA VAL A 63 -21.49 -13.44 14.31
C VAL A 63 -22.40 -12.47 15.04
N ILE A 64 -23.53 -12.14 14.46
CA ILE A 64 -24.54 -11.25 15.05
C ILE A 64 -25.54 -12.11 15.80
N ARG A 65 -25.41 -12.15 17.14
CA ARG A 65 -26.18 -13.03 18.01
C ARG A 65 -27.29 -12.25 18.74
N ASN A 66 -28.51 -12.72 18.67
CA ASN A 66 -29.61 -12.14 19.45
C ASN A 66 -29.37 -12.34 20.95
N ALA A 67 -29.47 -11.28 21.74
CA ALA A 67 -29.14 -11.31 23.18
C ALA A 67 -30.16 -12.08 24.01
N VAL A 68 -31.38 -12.25 23.52
CA VAL A 68 -32.48 -12.93 24.19
C VAL A 68 -32.57 -14.39 23.81
N SER A 69 -32.58 -14.69 22.48
CA SER A 69 -32.75 -16.06 21.99
C SER A 69 -31.43 -16.85 21.93
N GLY A 70 -30.29 -16.16 21.92
CA GLY A 70 -28.98 -16.79 21.70
C GLY A 70 -28.75 -17.24 20.24
N LYS A 71 -29.74 -17.11 19.37
CA LYS A 71 -29.64 -17.47 17.94
C LYS A 71 -28.90 -16.38 17.17
N VAL A 72 -28.35 -16.76 16.02
CA VAL A 72 -27.52 -15.88 15.18
C VAL A 72 -28.20 -15.54 13.86
N LEU A 73 -27.83 -14.41 13.29
CA LEU A 73 -28.21 -14.01 11.96
C LEU A 73 -27.64 -15.03 10.97
N ASP A 74 -28.49 -15.60 10.12
CA ASP A 74 -28.10 -16.60 9.11
C ASP A 74 -28.69 -16.24 7.74
N ASP A 75 -27.83 -16.25 6.72
CA ASP A 75 -28.19 -16.18 5.32
C ASP A 75 -28.39 -17.62 4.80
N PRO A 76 -29.63 -18.07 4.56
CA PRO A 76 -29.90 -19.45 4.18
C PRO A 76 -29.42 -19.81 2.77
N ALA A 77 -28.78 -18.93 2.00
CA ALA A 77 -28.22 -19.15 0.65
C ALA A 77 -29.20 -19.82 -0.36
N ALA A 78 -30.46 -19.84 -0.09
CA ALA A 78 -31.47 -20.51 -0.90
C ALA A 78 -32.44 -19.49 -1.52
N ALA A 79 -33.16 -19.88 -2.55
CA ALA A 79 -34.10 -19.11 -3.39
C ALA A 79 -35.14 -18.24 -2.66
N ASP A 80 -35.26 -18.34 -1.35
CA ASP A 80 -36.06 -17.50 -0.48
C ASP A 80 -35.15 -16.47 0.23
N ARG A 81 -34.97 -15.31 -0.35
CA ARG A 81 -34.06 -14.22 0.06
C ARG A 81 -34.30 -13.65 1.48
N GLY A 82 -34.92 -14.40 2.37
CA GLY A 82 -35.26 -13.96 3.71
C GLY A 82 -34.21 -14.36 4.74
N ILE A 83 -33.60 -13.37 5.40
CA ILE A 83 -32.73 -13.56 6.56
C ILE A 83 -33.52 -14.14 7.74
N ARG A 84 -32.88 -15.04 8.47
CA ARG A 84 -33.46 -15.70 9.66
C ARG A 84 -32.50 -15.67 10.83
N GLN A 85 -33.03 -15.79 12.04
CA GLN A 85 -32.21 -16.23 13.15
C GLN A 85 -32.18 -17.76 13.24
N TRP A 86 -30.99 -18.33 13.47
CA TRP A 86 -30.77 -19.77 13.52
C TRP A 86 -29.80 -20.15 14.61
N ASP A 87 -29.70 -21.43 14.92
CA ASP A 87 -28.69 -21.91 15.87
C ASP A 87 -27.27 -21.66 15.34
N ALA A 88 -26.38 -21.21 16.23
CA ALA A 88 -25.00 -20.94 15.85
C ALA A 88 -24.28 -22.24 15.44
N ALA A 89 -23.62 -22.22 14.31
CA ALA A 89 -22.80 -23.32 13.80
C ALA A 89 -21.35 -22.84 13.63
N ALA A 90 -20.38 -23.64 14.10
CA ALA A 90 -18.98 -23.30 14.02
C ALA A 90 -18.55 -23.16 12.54
N ASN A 91 -17.84 -22.08 12.24
CA ASN A 91 -17.24 -21.79 10.91
C ASN A 91 -18.24 -21.73 9.74
N ARG A 92 -19.52 -21.48 9.99
CA ARG A 92 -20.53 -21.36 8.94
C ARG A 92 -20.51 -19.96 8.33
N ARG A 93 -20.05 -19.81 7.11
CA ARG A 93 -19.92 -18.50 6.42
C ARG A 93 -21.24 -17.75 6.26
N SER A 94 -22.37 -18.45 6.11
CA SER A 94 -23.68 -17.82 6.07
C SER A 94 -24.10 -17.14 7.39
N GLN A 95 -23.38 -17.38 8.48
CA GLN A 95 -23.61 -16.76 9.78
C GLN A 95 -22.55 -15.69 10.12
N GLN A 96 -21.69 -15.37 9.17
CA GLN A 96 -20.62 -14.39 9.33
C GLN A 96 -20.92 -13.14 8.50
N TRP A 97 -20.66 -11.99 9.10
CA TRP A 97 -21.05 -10.69 8.56
C TRP A 97 -19.89 -9.70 8.67
N HIS A 98 -19.69 -8.93 7.62
CA HIS A 98 -18.82 -7.78 7.63
C HIS A 98 -19.60 -6.54 8.04
N LEU A 99 -18.99 -5.68 8.84
CA LEU A 99 -19.50 -4.36 9.17
C LEU A 99 -18.69 -3.34 8.39
N VAL A 100 -19.27 -2.78 7.35
CA VAL A 100 -18.60 -1.85 6.46
C VAL A 100 -19.10 -0.44 6.74
N PRO A 101 -18.23 0.50 7.17
CA PRO A 101 -18.63 1.87 7.43
C PRO A 101 -19.15 2.56 6.17
N VAL A 102 -20.11 3.45 6.35
CA VAL A 102 -20.61 4.30 5.27
C VAL A 102 -19.84 5.61 5.26
N ASP A 103 -19.22 5.94 4.13
CA ASP A 103 -18.46 7.16 3.97
C ASP A 103 -19.32 8.41 4.18
N GLY A 104 -18.77 9.37 4.93
CA GLY A 104 -19.46 10.63 5.24
C GLY A 104 -20.62 10.52 6.26
N GLU A 105 -21.01 9.31 6.69
CA GLU A 105 -22.08 9.10 7.66
C GLU A 105 -21.58 8.43 8.94
N ALA A 106 -21.09 9.21 9.89
CA ALA A 106 -20.56 8.70 11.15
C ALA A 106 -21.55 7.77 11.89
N GLY A 107 -21.09 6.56 12.19
CA GLY A 107 -21.88 5.55 12.93
C GLY A 107 -22.81 4.69 12.08
N HIS A 108 -22.89 4.93 10.77
CA HIS A 108 -23.62 4.08 9.85
C HIS A 108 -22.73 2.99 9.26
N TYR A 109 -23.31 1.82 9.09
CA TYR A 109 -22.67 0.63 8.53
C TYR A 109 -23.55 0.00 7.48
N VAL A 110 -22.94 -0.60 6.50
CA VAL A 110 -23.52 -1.64 5.69
C VAL A 110 -23.16 -2.98 6.33
N ILE A 111 -24.13 -3.88 6.46
CA ILE A 111 -23.93 -5.23 7.01
C ILE A 111 -23.95 -6.21 5.85
N GLU A 112 -22.75 -6.69 5.47
CA GLU A 112 -22.53 -7.54 4.30
C GLU A 112 -22.35 -9.00 4.71
N GLY A 113 -23.00 -9.92 4.00
CA GLY A 113 -22.85 -11.36 4.20
C GLY A 113 -21.50 -11.89 3.69
N ALA A 114 -20.74 -12.55 4.54
CA ALA A 114 -19.43 -13.11 4.18
C ALA A 114 -19.50 -14.24 3.13
N ALA A 115 -20.69 -14.80 2.87
CA ALA A 115 -20.89 -15.90 1.94
C ALA A 115 -21.16 -15.45 0.50
N GLY A 116 -21.70 -14.24 0.28
CA GLY A 116 -22.21 -13.89 -1.04
C GLY A 116 -22.07 -12.43 -1.47
N GLY A 117 -21.52 -11.55 -0.65
CA GLY A 117 -21.35 -10.13 -1.00
C GLY A 117 -22.66 -9.35 -1.15
N THR A 118 -23.77 -9.89 -0.63
CA THR A 118 -25.05 -9.21 -0.52
C THR A 118 -25.17 -8.53 0.84
N VAL A 119 -25.98 -7.46 0.92
CA VAL A 119 -26.10 -6.64 2.12
C VAL A 119 -27.49 -6.74 2.73
N LEU A 120 -27.58 -6.54 4.05
CA LEU A 120 -28.85 -6.42 4.74
C LEU A 120 -29.63 -5.20 4.25
N ASP A 121 -30.87 -5.43 3.83
CA ASP A 121 -31.78 -4.42 3.31
C ASP A 121 -33.20 -4.60 3.86
N LEU A 122 -34.06 -3.62 3.65
CA LEU A 122 -35.49 -3.72 3.88
C LEU A 122 -36.19 -4.20 2.58
N ALA A 123 -37.13 -5.15 2.70
CA ALA A 123 -37.87 -5.64 1.56
C ALA A 123 -38.66 -4.53 0.84
N GLU A 124 -39.31 -3.68 1.62
CA GLU A 124 -39.95 -2.42 1.21
C GLU A 124 -39.98 -1.51 2.45
N PRO A 125 -39.44 -0.27 2.38
CA PRO A 125 -39.55 0.65 3.52
C PRO A 125 -41.01 0.94 3.85
N GLY A 126 -41.46 0.54 5.02
CA GLY A 126 -42.85 0.66 5.44
C GLY A 126 -42.95 0.86 6.95
N PRO A 127 -44.17 0.99 7.48
CA PRO A 127 -44.43 0.99 8.90
C PRO A 127 -44.00 -0.34 9.54
N ASP A 128 -44.14 -0.42 10.87
CA ASP A 128 -43.73 -1.56 11.70
C ASP A 128 -43.78 -2.94 11.04
N ASP A 129 -42.83 -3.80 11.42
CA ASP A 129 -42.69 -5.19 10.95
C ASP A 129 -42.17 -5.32 9.49
N THR A 130 -41.50 -4.33 8.96
CA THR A 130 -40.84 -4.46 7.64
C THR A 130 -39.81 -5.59 7.66
N ARG A 131 -39.94 -6.50 6.69
CA ARG A 131 -39.06 -7.69 6.58
C ARG A 131 -37.65 -7.29 6.14
N ILE A 132 -36.64 -7.96 6.72
CA ILE A 132 -35.26 -7.88 6.29
C ILE A 132 -34.98 -8.88 5.18
N VAL A 133 -34.26 -8.43 4.16
CA VAL A 133 -33.87 -9.22 3.00
C VAL A 133 -32.36 -9.03 2.75
N LEU A 134 -31.82 -9.77 1.81
CA LEU A 134 -30.50 -9.52 1.21
C LEU A 134 -30.68 -8.87 -0.14
N GLY A 135 -30.00 -7.76 -0.36
CA GLY A 135 -29.98 -7.02 -1.63
C GLY A 135 -28.57 -6.87 -2.18
N GLU A 136 -28.50 -6.46 -3.43
CA GLU A 136 -27.27 -5.90 -3.98
C GLU A 136 -27.02 -4.51 -3.34
N TYR A 137 -25.77 -4.15 -3.13
CA TYR A 137 -25.46 -2.85 -2.54
C TYR A 137 -25.85 -1.70 -3.48
N ASP A 138 -26.57 -0.74 -2.93
CA ASP A 138 -26.94 0.53 -3.59
C ASP A 138 -26.52 1.70 -2.69
N ASP A 139 -25.54 2.49 -3.17
CA ASP A 139 -25.00 3.63 -2.43
C ASP A 139 -26.06 4.71 -2.12
N SER A 140 -27.15 4.78 -2.85
CA SER A 140 -28.25 5.70 -2.58
C SER A 140 -29.27 5.17 -1.56
N ALA A 141 -29.25 3.86 -1.27
CA ALA A 141 -30.27 3.21 -0.45
C ALA A 141 -30.03 3.38 1.05
N ARG A 142 -30.79 4.25 1.70
CA ARG A 142 -30.75 4.40 3.17
C ARG A 142 -31.26 3.17 3.92
N SER A 143 -32.07 2.33 3.29
CA SER A 143 -32.55 1.06 3.83
C SER A 143 -31.45 0.03 4.08
N GLN A 144 -30.29 0.19 3.44
CA GLN A 144 -29.10 -0.66 3.60
C GLN A 144 -28.12 -0.13 4.66
N ARG A 145 -28.43 1.01 5.30
CA ARG A 145 -27.58 1.65 6.29
C ARG A 145 -28.09 1.38 7.70
N TRP A 146 -27.19 1.00 8.60
CA TRP A 146 -27.51 0.53 9.93
C TRP A 146 -26.67 1.27 10.99
N LEU A 147 -27.33 1.81 12.00
CA LEU A 147 -26.71 2.41 13.18
C LEU A 147 -26.50 1.34 14.23
N LEU A 148 -25.31 1.28 14.80
CA LEU A 148 -25.01 0.44 15.96
C LEU A 148 -25.14 1.26 17.24
N VAL A 149 -26.17 1.01 18.04
CA VAL A 149 -26.49 1.76 19.24
C VAL A 149 -26.31 0.86 20.47
N PRO A 150 -25.51 1.24 21.47
CA PRO A 150 -25.33 0.45 22.69
C PRO A 150 -26.64 0.25 23.43
N ALA A 151 -26.89 -0.98 23.85
CA ALA A 151 -28.10 -1.32 24.60
C ALA A 151 -28.03 -0.96 26.09
N GLU A 152 -26.83 -0.76 26.64
CA GLU A 152 -26.57 -0.44 28.04
C GLU A 152 -25.70 0.82 28.16
N PRO A 153 -26.29 2.00 28.43
CA PRO A 153 -25.53 3.26 28.47
C PRO A 153 -24.60 3.41 29.67
N GLU A 154 -24.72 2.56 30.69
CA GLU A 154 -23.97 2.71 31.94
C GLU A 154 -22.55 2.14 31.91
N ARG A 155 -22.16 1.43 30.87
CA ARG A 155 -20.78 1.01 30.69
C ARG A 155 -20.04 1.99 29.76
N THR A 156 -19.61 3.07 30.36
CA THR A 156 -18.74 4.10 29.72
C THR A 156 -17.29 3.65 29.53
N SER A 157 -16.97 2.38 29.59
CA SER A 157 -15.66 1.91 29.18
C SER A 157 -15.57 1.99 27.66
N ASP A 158 -14.50 2.58 27.17
CA ASP A 158 -14.18 2.74 25.76
C ASP A 158 -14.39 1.43 24.99
N LEU A 159 -15.57 1.31 24.38
CA LEU A 159 -15.89 0.21 23.49
C LEU A 159 -15.22 0.48 22.16
N VAL A 160 -14.26 -0.34 21.85
CA VAL A 160 -13.53 -0.27 20.59
C VAL A 160 -14.04 -1.36 19.68
N LEU A 161 -14.79 -0.97 18.66
CA LEU A 161 -15.01 -1.83 17.50
C LEU A 161 -13.81 -1.67 16.58
N SER A 162 -13.13 -2.77 16.30
CA SER A 162 -12.08 -2.83 15.33
C SER A 162 -12.55 -3.67 14.16
N TRP A 163 -12.31 -3.19 12.96
CA TRP A 163 -12.45 -4.01 11.74
C TRP A 163 -11.28 -4.95 11.54
N ALA A 164 -10.19 -4.77 12.29
CA ALA A 164 -9.10 -5.71 12.30
C ALA A 164 -9.29 -6.68 13.45
N PRO A 165 -9.36 -7.99 13.22
CA PRO A 165 -9.56 -8.98 14.28
C PRO A 165 -8.36 -9.11 15.22
N LEU A 166 -7.28 -8.41 14.96
CA LEU A 166 -6.02 -8.53 15.65
C LEU A 166 -5.55 -7.19 16.16
N GLY A 167 -6.35 -6.63 17.03
CA GLY A 167 -5.93 -5.44 17.68
C GLY A 167 -5.00 -5.73 18.85
N HIS A 168 -3.77 -5.34 18.82
CA HIS A 168 -3.23 -4.69 19.97
C HIS A 168 -3.90 -3.33 20.05
N TRP A 169 -4.79 -3.23 20.96
CA TRP A 169 -5.71 -2.17 21.24
C TRP A 169 -5.02 -0.96 21.86
N ASN A 170 -4.02 -0.41 21.21
CA ASN A 170 -3.48 0.90 21.58
C ASN A 170 -4.28 2.05 21.00
N SER A 171 -5.24 1.79 20.12
CA SER A 171 -6.16 2.83 19.70
C SER A 171 -7.48 2.72 20.48
N ARG A 172 -7.50 3.20 21.68
CA ARG A 172 -8.71 3.56 22.42
C ARG A 172 -9.60 4.57 21.68
N ARG A 173 -9.42 4.72 20.35
CA ARG A 173 -9.89 5.88 19.61
C ARG A 173 -10.67 5.58 18.35
N SER A 174 -10.88 4.34 17.93
CA SER A 174 -11.66 4.11 16.73
C SER A 174 -13.15 4.41 16.92
N TRP A 175 -13.68 4.25 18.15
CA TRP A 175 -15.11 4.46 18.43
C TRP A 175 -15.34 4.95 19.84
N ARG A 176 -16.30 5.85 20.04
CA ARG A 176 -16.82 6.25 21.35
C ARG A 176 -18.32 6.13 21.40
N LEU A 177 -18.81 5.71 22.56
CA LEU A 177 -20.20 5.89 22.97
C LEU A 177 -20.43 7.33 23.40
N THR A 178 -21.46 7.97 22.90
CA THR A 178 -21.92 9.25 23.42
C THR A 178 -22.97 9.03 24.53
N HIS A 179 -23.00 9.90 25.53
CA HIS A 179 -23.82 9.75 26.75
C HIS A 179 -25.34 9.78 26.54
N ASP A 180 -25.81 10.02 25.34
CA ASP A 180 -27.23 10.24 24.99
C ASP A 180 -27.86 9.10 24.19
N ARG A 181 -27.30 7.87 24.22
CA ARG A 181 -27.70 6.73 23.42
C ARG A 181 -27.52 6.91 21.91
N THR A 182 -26.64 7.79 21.50
CA THR A 182 -26.32 7.93 20.10
C THR A 182 -25.48 6.77 19.59
N ALA A 183 -25.46 6.60 18.27
CA ALA A 183 -24.68 5.58 17.60
C ALA A 183 -23.19 5.60 17.98
N LEU A 184 -22.55 4.45 17.94
CA LEU A 184 -21.10 4.33 18.00
C LEU A 184 -20.51 5.15 16.86
N ARG A 185 -19.61 6.06 17.18
CA ARG A 185 -18.98 6.93 16.19
C ARG A 185 -17.48 6.70 16.18
N PRO A 186 -16.83 6.83 15.01
CA PRO A 186 -15.39 7.01 14.99
C PRO A 186 -15.05 8.22 15.85
N THR A 187 -13.99 8.14 16.63
CA THR A 187 -13.41 9.35 17.21
C THR A 187 -13.00 10.26 16.06
N ALA A 188 -13.37 11.53 16.20
CA ALA A 188 -13.12 12.56 15.22
C ALA A 188 -11.85 12.28 14.43
N ASP A 189 -11.92 12.34 13.13
CA ASP A 189 -10.85 12.41 12.16
C ASP A 189 -10.34 11.12 11.53
N ALA A 190 -10.97 9.95 11.69
CA ALA A 190 -10.49 8.82 10.91
C ALA A 190 -11.63 7.91 10.48
N THR A 191 -11.88 7.86 9.20
CA THR A 191 -12.37 6.64 8.55
C THR A 191 -11.12 5.76 8.36
N PRO A 192 -10.83 4.74 9.19
CA PRO A 192 -9.60 3.99 9.03
C PRO A 192 -9.73 3.10 7.80
N SER A 193 -8.96 3.39 6.76
CA SER A 193 -8.72 2.45 5.66
C SER A 193 -7.62 1.45 5.99
N PHE A 194 -6.96 1.58 7.13
CA PHE A 194 -5.90 0.67 7.56
C PHE A 194 -6.17 0.11 8.95
N SER A 195 -5.69 -1.11 9.20
CA SER A 195 -5.73 -1.73 10.52
C SER A 195 -4.86 -0.96 11.52
N ASN A 196 -5.02 -1.28 12.80
CA ASN A 196 -4.03 -0.89 13.81
C ASN A 196 -2.64 -1.43 13.44
N VAL A 197 -1.61 -0.70 13.86
CA VAL A 197 -0.21 -1.12 13.69
C VAL A 197 0.09 -2.30 14.60
N LEU A 198 0.57 -3.40 14.03
CA LEU A 198 0.94 -4.62 14.75
C LEU A 198 2.44 -4.87 14.61
N LEU A 199 3.11 -5.23 15.72
CA LEU A 199 4.42 -5.87 15.66
C LEU A 199 4.20 -7.34 15.26
N VAL A 200 4.54 -7.69 14.02
CA VAL A 200 4.27 -9.02 13.45
C VAL A 200 5.49 -9.93 13.44
N LEU A 201 6.68 -9.35 13.59
CA LEU A 201 7.93 -10.09 13.58
C LEU A 201 8.98 -9.37 14.45
N GLU A 202 9.47 -10.02 15.51
CA GLU A 202 10.53 -9.51 16.39
C GLU A 202 11.93 -9.76 15.79
N LYS A 203 12.08 -9.43 14.52
CA LYS A 203 13.31 -9.51 13.72
C LYS A 203 13.34 -8.31 12.77
N PHE A 204 14.45 -8.12 12.09
CA PHE A 204 14.65 -7.02 11.16
C PHE A 204 14.52 -5.61 11.78
N GLY A 205 14.50 -5.51 13.10
CA GLY A 205 14.47 -4.26 13.82
C GLY A 205 15.86 -3.63 14.02
N SER A 206 15.89 -2.35 14.39
CA SER A 206 17.14 -1.64 14.68
C SER A 206 17.72 -1.97 16.07
N ASP A 207 16.90 -2.49 16.99
CA ASP A 207 17.34 -2.91 18.32
C ASP A 207 18.21 -4.17 18.24
N GLN A 208 19.15 -4.33 19.17
CA GLN A 208 20.10 -5.45 19.16
C GLN A 208 19.39 -6.81 19.20
N ASP A 209 18.35 -6.93 20.02
CA ASP A 209 17.56 -8.15 20.18
C ASP A 209 16.73 -8.47 18.91
N ALA A 210 16.35 -7.47 18.14
CA ALA A 210 15.68 -7.60 16.86
C ALA A 210 16.63 -7.75 15.65
N GLY A 211 17.93 -7.89 15.92
CA GLY A 211 18.96 -8.16 14.91
C GLY A 211 19.87 -6.99 14.59
N GLY A 212 19.69 -5.82 15.24
CA GLY A 212 20.58 -4.66 15.13
C GLY A 212 20.73 -4.11 13.71
N TRP A 213 19.63 -4.16 12.94
CA TRP A 213 19.62 -3.66 11.58
C TRP A 213 19.73 -2.14 11.57
N LYS A 214 20.66 -1.63 10.79
CA LYS A 214 20.86 -0.19 10.61
C LYS A 214 20.48 0.19 9.20
N THR A 215 19.79 1.30 9.04
CA THR A 215 19.69 1.99 7.77
C THR A 215 20.96 2.81 7.60
N ASP A 216 21.98 2.20 6.99
CA ASP A 216 23.28 2.89 6.84
C ASP A 216 23.22 4.07 5.85
N ARG A 217 22.10 4.28 5.14
CA ARG A 217 21.90 5.38 4.19
C ARG A 217 20.42 5.78 4.07
N PRO A 218 19.85 6.48 5.06
CA PRO A 218 18.47 6.95 4.95
C PRO A 218 18.27 8.02 3.86
N ASP A 219 19.33 8.66 3.44
CA ASP A 219 19.38 9.91 2.67
C ASP A 219 19.57 9.76 1.16
N ARG A 220 19.65 8.53 0.63
CA ARG A 220 20.02 8.31 -0.79
C ARG A 220 19.03 7.52 -1.62
N ARG A 221 17.79 7.42 -1.20
CA ARG A 221 16.75 6.74 -1.97
C ARG A 221 15.72 7.76 -2.43
N PRO A 222 15.74 8.15 -3.71
CA PRO A 222 14.61 8.91 -4.24
C PRO A 222 13.34 8.09 -4.07
N ALA A 223 12.39 8.60 -3.33
CA ALA A 223 11.08 7.99 -3.23
C ALA A 223 10.49 7.85 -4.64
N GLY A 224 10.01 6.66 -4.99
CA GLY A 224 9.21 6.45 -6.20
C GLY A 224 9.95 6.05 -7.48
N GLN A 225 11.23 5.72 -7.43
CA GLN A 225 11.91 5.18 -8.62
C GLN A 225 11.76 3.65 -8.71
N ALA A 226 11.27 3.16 -9.84
CA ALA A 226 11.38 1.74 -10.19
C ALA A 226 12.87 1.36 -10.32
N GLY A 227 13.27 0.19 -9.82
CA GLY A 227 14.66 -0.25 -9.90
C GLY A 227 15.48 0.03 -8.64
N TRP A 228 14.97 -0.34 -7.48
CA TRP A 228 15.66 -0.14 -6.20
C TRP A 228 16.85 -1.05 -6.03
N TRP A 229 18.02 -0.44 -5.79
CA TRP A 229 19.22 -1.15 -5.41
C TRP A 229 19.55 -0.89 -3.94
N SER A 230 19.68 -1.97 -3.17
CA SER A 230 19.99 -1.92 -1.74
C SER A 230 21.41 -2.37 -1.47
N GLY A 231 22.11 -1.68 -0.57
CA GLY A 231 23.42 -2.11 -0.08
C GLY A 231 23.31 -3.14 1.05
N LEU A 232 24.42 -3.77 1.39
CA LEU A 232 24.49 -4.68 2.54
C LEU A 232 24.09 -3.96 3.85
N GLY A 233 23.25 -4.61 4.66
CA GLY A 233 22.65 -4.04 5.87
C GLY A 233 21.25 -3.49 5.67
N ASP A 234 20.76 -3.46 4.45
CA ASP A 234 19.45 -2.94 4.10
C ASP A 234 18.33 -3.97 4.21
N ARG A 235 17.11 -3.44 4.30
CA ARG A 235 15.84 -4.20 4.32
C ARG A 235 14.89 -3.59 3.31
N PHE A 236 14.16 -4.43 2.61
CA PHE A 236 13.16 -4.00 1.63
C PHE A 236 12.07 -5.07 1.47
N LEU A 237 11.06 -4.78 0.68
CA LEU A 237 9.98 -5.68 0.34
C LEU A 237 10.11 -6.08 -1.13
N ALA A 238 9.99 -7.36 -1.42
CA ALA A 238 9.97 -7.89 -2.77
C ALA A 238 9.23 -9.23 -2.82
N ASP A 239 8.55 -9.52 -3.92
CA ASP A 239 8.01 -10.86 -4.15
C ASP A 239 9.18 -11.81 -4.44
N THR A 240 9.51 -12.67 -3.48
CA THR A 240 10.60 -13.66 -3.61
C THR A 240 10.13 -14.97 -4.22
N THR A 241 8.85 -15.12 -4.50
CA THR A 241 8.21 -16.38 -4.87
C THR A 241 7.42 -16.33 -6.17
N GLY A 242 7.23 -15.16 -6.76
CA GLY A 242 6.40 -14.95 -7.97
C GLY A 242 4.90 -15.07 -7.73
N ARG A 243 4.44 -14.92 -6.48
CA ARG A 243 3.02 -15.00 -6.11
C ARG A 243 2.26 -13.68 -6.23
N GLY A 244 2.95 -12.59 -6.54
CA GLY A 244 2.39 -11.24 -6.52
C GLY A 244 2.22 -10.67 -5.10
N ILE A 245 2.79 -11.31 -4.09
CA ILE A 245 2.71 -10.92 -2.67
C ILE A 245 4.12 -10.57 -2.19
N ALA A 246 4.28 -9.40 -1.57
CA ALA A 246 5.58 -8.94 -1.11
C ALA A 246 6.04 -9.65 0.18
N ASP A 247 7.25 -10.18 0.14
CA ASP A 247 7.99 -10.77 1.26
C ASP A 247 8.97 -9.75 1.85
N ILE A 248 9.43 -9.98 3.08
CA ILE A 248 10.52 -9.22 3.67
C ILE A 248 11.85 -9.76 3.18
N VAL A 249 12.73 -8.88 2.71
CA VAL A 249 14.11 -9.21 2.33
C VAL A 249 15.08 -8.36 3.13
N GLY A 250 16.11 -9.00 3.66
CA GLY A 250 17.20 -8.33 4.36
C GLY A 250 18.56 -8.81 3.88
N LEU A 251 19.50 -7.89 3.75
CA LEU A 251 20.86 -8.15 3.30
C LEU A 251 21.84 -8.07 4.46
N LYS A 252 22.46 -9.19 4.83
CA LYS A 252 23.47 -9.27 5.90
C LYS A 252 24.81 -9.75 5.36
N PRO A 253 25.92 -9.04 5.68
CA PRO A 253 27.26 -9.44 5.21
C PRO A 253 27.62 -10.91 5.50
N ALA A 254 27.26 -11.39 6.70
CA ALA A 254 27.58 -12.73 7.15
C ALA A 254 26.60 -13.83 6.69
N LYS A 255 25.37 -13.47 6.32
CA LYS A 255 24.30 -14.41 5.97
C LYS A 255 23.89 -14.35 4.50
N GLY A 256 24.32 -13.31 3.77
CA GLY A 256 23.82 -13.00 2.43
C GLY A 256 22.43 -12.36 2.47
N ALA A 257 21.58 -12.68 1.53
CA ALA A 257 20.18 -12.28 1.56
C ALA A 257 19.36 -13.28 2.37
N VAL A 258 18.52 -12.76 3.25
CA VAL A 258 17.55 -13.54 4.06
C VAL A 258 16.15 -13.04 3.77
N THR A 259 15.16 -13.91 3.90
CA THR A 259 13.76 -13.54 3.68
C THR A 259 12.85 -14.12 4.75
N CYS A 260 11.73 -13.45 4.99
CA CYS A 260 10.55 -14.00 5.64
C CYS A 260 9.38 -13.86 4.67
N SER A 261 8.86 -15.00 4.21
CA SER A 261 7.77 -15.00 3.24
C SER A 261 6.45 -14.55 3.88
N SER A 262 5.68 -13.75 3.17
CA SER A 262 4.35 -13.39 3.61
C SER A 262 3.41 -14.59 3.58
N ARG A 263 2.55 -14.70 4.59
CA ARG A 263 1.46 -15.68 4.68
C ARG A 263 0.17 -15.22 3.99
N GLY A 264 0.15 -13.99 3.49
CA GLY A 264 -1.06 -13.39 2.91
C GLY A 264 -2.09 -12.91 3.94
N ASP A 265 -1.77 -12.94 5.21
CA ASP A 265 -2.63 -12.52 6.33
C ASP A 265 -2.06 -11.32 7.11
N GLY A 266 -1.03 -10.69 6.57
CA GLY A 266 -0.28 -9.61 7.22
C GLY A 266 0.79 -10.10 8.20
N THR A 267 1.03 -11.41 8.28
CA THR A 267 2.11 -12.01 9.07
C THR A 267 3.13 -12.68 8.14
N PHE A 268 4.27 -13.06 8.72
CA PHE A 268 5.39 -13.62 7.95
C PHE A 268 5.89 -14.92 8.57
N ASP A 269 6.48 -15.76 7.72
CA ASP A 269 7.17 -16.97 8.14
C ASP A 269 8.50 -16.67 8.84
N ASP A 270 9.12 -17.69 9.39
CA ASP A 270 10.46 -17.57 9.97
C ASP A 270 11.53 -17.21 8.92
N GLU A 271 12.59 -16.53 9.38
CA GLU A 271 13.74 -16.16 8.56
C GLU A 271 14.38 -17.38 7.92
N ARG A 272 14.55 -17.36 6.60
CA ARG A 272 15.35 -18.34 5.83
C ARG A 272 16.40 -17.64 4.98
N VAL A 273 17.46 -18.35 4.63
CA VAL A 273 18.44 -17.86 3.67
C VAL A 273 17.81 -17.87 2.28
N LEU A 274 17.78 -16.71 1.64
CA LEU A 274 17.32 -16.52 0.28
C LEU A 274 18.47 -16.72 -0.72
N HIS A 275 19.59 -16.07 -0.43
CA HIS A 275 20.80 -16.12 -1.25
C HIS A 275 22.01 -16.22 -0.33
N PRO A 276 22.86 -17.26 -0.47
CA PRO A 276 24.03 -17.41 0.39
C PRO A 276 25.02 -16.24 0.19
N PRO A 277 25.82 -15.92 1.21
CA PRO A 277 26.78 -14.82 1.09
C PRO A 277 27.84 -15.13 0.03
N ALA A 278 28.10 -14.16 -0.83
CA ALA A 278 29.20 -14.25 -1.76
C ALA A 278 30.53 -14.04 -1.00
N PRO A 279 31.56 -14.85 -1.25
CA PRO A 279 32.87 -14.67 -0.62
C PRO A 279 33.53 -13.32 -0.92
N SER A 280 33.16 -12.69 -2.04
CA SER A 280 33.65 -11.39 -2.51
C SER A 280 32.70 -10.22 -2.27
N ALA A 281 31.56 -10.45 -1.59
CA ALA A 281 30.57 -9.39 -1.36
C ALA A 281 31.17 -8.22 -0.56
N THR A 282 30.92 -7.01 -1.02
CA THR A 282 31.40 -5.77 -0.39
C THR A 282 30.22 -4.85 -0.01
N PRO A 283 30.40 -3.93 0.92
CA PRO A 283 29.36 -2.94 1.24
C PRO A 283 29.02 -1.99 0.08
N LYS A 284 29.79 -2.00 -1.01
CA LYS A 284 29.54 -1.20 -2.21
C LYS A 284 28.65 -1.90 -3.23
N ASP A 285 28.47 -3.22 -3.08
CA ASP A 285 27.60 -3.98 -3.98
C ASP A 285 26.16 -3.54 -3.77
N LEU A 286 25.44 -3.35 -4.87
CA LEU A 286 24.03 -3.01 -4.85
C LEU A 286 23.21 -4.24 -5.25
N TRP A 287 22.13 -4.48 -4.53
CA TRP A 287 21.30 -5.67 -4.65
C TRP A 287 19.86 -5.30 -5.01
N THR A 288 19.24 -6.09 -5.85
CA THR A 288 17.81 -6.06 -6.07
C THR A 288 17.28 -7.45 -6.41
N LEU A 289 15.97 -7.62 -6.27
CA LEU A 289 15.25 -8.74 -6.88
C LEU A 289 14.46 -8.22 -8.06
N ALA A 290 14.53 -8.94 -9.18
CA ALA A 290 13.83 -8.58 -10.40
C ALA A 290 13.47 -9.84 -11.20
N ASP A 291 12.30 -9.83 -11.82
CA ASP A 291 11.93 -10.81 -12.84
C ASP A 291 12.58 -10.39 -14.16
N LEU A 292 13.77 -10.92 -14.42
CA LEU A 292 14.57 -10.52 -15.59
C LEU A 292 13.99 -10.98 -16.92
N ALA A 293 13.26 -12.10 -16.90
CA ALA A 293 12.76 -12.74 -18.11
C ALA A 293 11.25 -12.52 -18.35
N GLY A 294 10.55 -11.81 -17.44
CA GLY A 294 9.10 -11.64 -17.51
C GLY A 294 8.28 -12.91 -17.27
N GLU A 295 8.90 -13.93 -16.64
CA GLU A 295 8.27 -15.25 -16.39
C GLU A 295 7.61 -15.36 -15.00
N SER A 296 7.46 -14.26 -14.28
CA SER A 296 7.03 -14.21 -12.87
C SER A 296 7.97 -14.99 -11.93
N ARG A 297 9.25 -15.06 -12.27
CA ARG A 297 10.30 -15.72 -11.50
C ARG A 297 11.40 -14.72 -11.15
N PRO A 298 11.40 -14.19 -9.92
CA PRO A 298 12.42 -13.23 -9.54
C PRO A 298 13.81 -13.86 -9.51
N GLY A 299 14.80 -13.10 -9.98
CA GLY A 299 16.22 -13.36 -9.82
C GLY A 299 16.84 -12.37 -8.83
N VAL A 300 17.93 -12.77 -8.18
CA VAL A 300 18.78 -11.82 -7.43
C VAL A 300 19.77 -11.21 -8.40
N VAL A 301 19.74 -9.89 -8.52
CA VAL A 301 20.67 -9.12 -9.35
C VAL A 301 21.60 -8.31 -8.46
N VAL A 302 22.90 -8.42 -8.70
CA VAL A 302 23.94 -7.73 -7.92
C VAL A 302 24.82 -6.92 -8.85
N LEU A 303 24.93 -5.63 -8.61
CA LEU A 303 25.93 -4.76 -9.22
C LEU A 303 27.19 -4.83 -8.33
N ALA A 304 28.10 -5.71 -8.70
CA ALA A 304 29.33 -5.99 -7.98
C ALA A 304 30.52 -5.18 -8.53
N ALA A 305 31.69 -5.43 -7.98
CA ALA A 305 32.91 -4.74 -8.46
C ALA A 305 33.24 -5.07 -9.93
N ASP A 306 32.97 -6.29 -10.36
CA ASP A 306 33.32 -6.81 -11.69
C ASP A 306 32.17 -6.74 -12.71
N GLY A 307 30.99 -6.28 -12.30
CA GLY A 307 29.83 -6.11 -13.20
C GLY A 307 28.52 -6.54 -12.62
N VAL A 308 27.58 -6.89 -13.51
CA VAL A 308 26.25 -7.39 -13.16
C VAL A 308 26.31 -8.90 -12.97
N ARG A 309 25.86 -9.33 -11.80
CA ARG A 309 25.76 -10.75 -11.43
C ARG A 309 24.32 -11.14 -11.19
N VAL A 310 23.92 -12.32 -11.63
CA VAL A 310 22.56 -12.83 -11.50
C VAL A 310 22.58 -14.22 -10.85
N SER A 311 21.68 -14.42 -9.91
CA SER A 311 21.36 -15.73 -9.35
C SER A 311 19.91 -16.05 -9.62
N THR A 312 19.64 -17.23 -10.15
CA THR A 312 18.30 -17.73 -10.39
C THR A 312 17.85 -18.63 -9.24
N GLN A 313 16.56 -18.80 -9.08
CA GLN A 313 15.98 -19.64 -8.04
C GLN A 313 16.06 -21.10 -8.42
N ASP A 314 16.57 -21.94 -7.50
CA ASP A 314 16.57 -23.40 -7.64
C ASP A 314 15.19 -24.00 -7.26
N GLU A 315 15.03 -25.34 -7.41
CA GLU A 315 13.81 -26.06 -7.04
C GLU A 315 13.46 -25.96 -5.54
N GLY A 316 14.44 -25.66 -4.69
CA GLY A 316 14.27 -25.47 -3.24
C GLY A 316 13.91 -24.04 -2.86
N GLY A 317 13.81 -23.12 -3.81
CA GLY A 317 13.52 -21.73 -3.58
C GLY A 317 14.72 -20.91 -3.07
N THR A 318 15.94 -21.42 -3.23
CA THR A 318 17.20 -20.72 -2.91
C THR A 318 17.82 -20.18 -4.19
N PHE A 319 18.32 -18.97 -4.14
CA PHE A 319 18.99 -18.37 -5.29
C PHE A 319 20.45 -18.84 -5.41
N ALA A 320 20.81 -19.37 -6.55
CA ALA A 320 22.12 -19.94 -6.86
C ALA A 320 22.64 -19.42 -8.23
N PRO A 321 23.95 -19.39 -8.47
CA PRO A 321 25.04 -19.68 -7.53
C PRO A 321 25.25 -18.58 -6.49
N ALA A 322 25.94 -18.91 -5.40
CA ALA A 322 26.36 -17.92 -4.41
C ALA A 322 27.20 -16.81 -5.04
N GLY A 323 26.79 -15.54 -4.87
CA GLY A 323 27.44 -14.39 -5.49
C GLY A 323 27.05 -14.14 -6.94
N GLY A 324 26.16 -14.95 -7.51
CA GLY A 324 25.65 -14.79 -8.87
C GLY A 324 26.64 -15.18 -9.97
N GLU A 325 26.10 -15.53 -11.13
CA GLU A 325 26.87 -15.64 -12.36
C GLU A 325 27.16 -14.24 -12.90
N LEU A 326 28.38 -13.98 -13.36
CA LEU A 326 28.74 -12.73 -14.01
C LEU A 326 28.15 -12.72 -15.44
N VAL A 327 27.06 -11.98 -15.61
CA VAL A 327 26.33 -11.91 -16.89
C VAL A 327 26.71 -10.71 -17.73
N LEU A 328 27.25 -9.65 -17.12
CA LEU A 328 27.69 -8.44 -17.83
C LEU A 328 28.88 -7.79 -17.12
N LYS A 329 29.98 -7.56 -17.85
CA LYS A 329 31.19 -6.89 -17.36
C LYS A 329 31.09 -5.36 -17.46
N ALA A 330 30.01 -4.81 -16.96
CA ALA A 330 29.72 -3.37 -16.95
C ALA A 330 28.85 -3.00 -15.75
N PHE A 331 28.58 -1.73 -15.54
CA PHE A 331 27.77 -1.17 -14.45
C PHE A 331 28.27 -1.47 -13.02
N GLY A 332 29.45 -2.06 -12.90
CA GLY A 332 30.06 -2.40 -11.63
C GLY A 332 30.91 -1.27 -11.06
N HIS A 333 31.15 -1.31 -9.74
CA HIS A 333 31.91 -0.24 -9.07
C HIS A 333 33.44 -0.36 -9.18
N GLY A 334 33.95 -1.45 -9.73
CA GLY A 334 35.37 -1.64 -9.98
C GLY A 334 35.84 -1.11 -11.34
N PRO A 335 37.15 -0.85 -11.50
CA PRO A 335 37.68 -0.26 -12.74
C PRO A 335 37.45 -1.10 -13.99
N GLN A 336 37.36 -2.42 -13.84
CA GLN A 336 37.15 -3.35 -14.96
C GLN A 336 35.70 -3.38 -15.45
N ALA A 337 34.79 -2.79 -14.69
CA ALA A 337 33.37 -2.76 -14.99
C ALA A 337 32.81 -1.31 -15.05
N GLY A 338 33.70 -0.32 -15.28
CA GLY A 338 33.33 1.05 -15.56
C GLY A 338 33.36 2.02 -14.37
N SER A 339 33.76 1.57 -13.15
CA SER A 339 33.88 2.45 -11.96
C SER A 339 32.58 3.19 -11.56
N TRP A 340 31.44 2.56 -11.68
CA TRP A 340 30.14 3.12 -11.36
C TRP A 340 29.97 3.40 -9.86
N LEU A 341 29.66 4.63 -9.51
CA LEU A 341 29.49 5.07 -8.13
C LEU A 341 28.00 5.27 -7.81
N ALA A 342 27.55 4.75 -6.67
CA ALA A 342 26.13 4.81 -6.27
C ALA A 342 25.64 6.25 -5.99
N ASP A 343 26.54 7.13 -5.60
CA ASP A 343 26.26 8.54 -5.30
C ASP A 343 26.34 9.49 -6.49
N LYS A 344 26.73 8.97 -7.67
CA LYS A 344 26.85 9.75 -8.90
C LYS A 344 26.05 9.16 -10.05
N HIS A 345 26.07 7.85 -10.18
CA HIS A 345 25.66 7.12 -11.37
C HIS A 345 24.44 6.25 -11.05
N PRO A 346 23.21 6.77 -11.20
CA PRO A 346 22.00 5.97 -11.02
C PRO A 346 21.92 4.89 -12.08
N ARG A 347 21.43 3.71 -11.67
CA ARG A 347 21.26 2.53 -12.53
C ARG A 347 19.88 1.97 -12.32
N PHE A 348 19.31 1.42 -13.38
CA PHE A 348 17.95 0.92 -13.44
C PHE A 348 17.92 -0.47 -14.06
N LEU A 349 16.91 -1.25 -13.72
CA LEU A 349 16.45 -2.39 -14.48
C LEU A 349 15.06 -2.04 -15.02
N ALA A 350 14.90 -2.09 -16.33
CA ALA A 350 13.62 -1.78 -16.96
C ALA A 350 13.55 -2.44 -18.35
N ASP A 351 12.36 -2.82 -18.74
CA ASP A 351 12.08 -3.25 -20.11
C ASP A 351 12.01 -2.00 -20.99
N THR A 352 13.12 -1.70 -21.68
CA THR A 352 13.21 -0.50 -22.52
C THR A 352 12.69 -0.75 -23.94
N THR A 353 12.55 -2.00 -24.35
CA THR A 353 12.15 -2.39 -25.70
C THR A 353 10.67 -2.79 -25.80
N GLY A 354 10.01 -3.04 -24.66
CA GLY A 354 8.63 -3.54 -24.61
C GLY A 354 8.52 -5.04 -24.90
N ASP A 355 9.62 -5.79 -24.79
CA ASP A 355 9.67 -7.22 -25.10
C ASP A 355 9.41 -8.12 -23.86
N GLY A 356 9.22 -7.52 -22.69
CA GLY A 356 8.95 -8.18 -21.42
C GLY A 356 10.19 -8.58 -20.62
N ARG A 357 11.40 -8.31 -21.12
CA ARG A 357 12.68 -8.57 -20.44
C ARG A 357 13.26 -7.28 -19.89
N LEU A 358 13.98 -7.38 -18.76
CA LEU A 358 14.59 -6.20 -18.15
C LEU A 358 16.01 -5.98 -18.66
N ASP A 359 16.24 -4.80 -19.18
CA ASP A 359 17.55 -4.28 -19.58
C ASP A 359 18.27 -3.61 -18.41
N VAL A 360 19.59 -3.41 -18.55
CA VAL A 360 20.36 -2.61 -17.59
C VAL A 360 20.64 -1.24 -18.18
N ILE A 361 20.17 -0.20 -17.48
CA ILE A 361 20.34 1.19 -17.87
C ILE A 361 21.12 1.94 -16.79
N GLY A 362 21.97 2.88 -17.18
CA GLY A 362 22.67 3.71 -16.22
C GLY A 362 23.08 5.06 -16.77
N CYS A 363 23.07 6.08 -15.92
CA CYS A 363 23.62 7.41 -16.23
C CYS A 363 25.03 7.53 -15.63
N HIS A 364 26.03 7.51 -16.49
CA HIS A 364 27.45 7.64 -16.09
C HIS A 364 27.94 9.10 -16.21
N ASP A 365 29.25 9.33 -16.12
CA ASP A 365 29.82 10.67 -16.26
C ASP A 365 29.49 11.27 -17.65
N ASP A 366 29.60 10.49 -18.70
CA ASP A 366 29.51 10.91 -20.11
C ASP A 366 28.14 10.71 -20.77
N GLY A 367 27.14 10.19 -20.04
CA GLY A 367 25.78 10.04 -20.58
C GLY A 367 25.05 8.78 -20.14
N LEU A 368 24.01 8.45 -20.91
CA LEU A 368 23.14 7.30 -20.73
C LEU A 368 23.74 6.07 -21.43
N TRP A 369 23.84 4.98 -20.69
CA TRP A 369 24.30 3.68 -21.16
C TRP A 369 23.20 2.65 -21.04
N VAL A 370 23.06 1.79 -22.05
CA VAL A 370 22.04 0.74 -22.09
C VAL A 370 22.70 -0.57 -22.51
N SER A 371 22.33 -1.65 -21.82
CA SER A 371 22.67 -3.02 -22.20
C SER A 371 21.37 -3.81 -22.29
N LEU A 372 20.97 -4.14 -23.51
CA LEU A 372 19.76 -4.89 -23.80
C LEU A 372 19.93 -6.37 -23.47
N GLN A 373 18.86 -7.01 -22.99
CA GLN A 373 18.80 -8.44 -22.79
C GLN A 373 18.21 -9.13 -24.04
N ASP A 374 18.88 -10.17 -24.52
CA ASP A 374 18.41 -10.97 -25.66
C ASP A 374 17.45 -12.10 -25.26
N ASP A 375 16.92 -12.84 -26.25
CA ASP A 375 15.99 -13.96 -26.06
C ASP A 375 16.60 -15.13 -25.26
N ASP A 376 17.93 -15.23 -25.20
CA ASP A 376 18.65 -16.22 -24.40
C ASP A 376 18.91 -15.76 -22.96
N GLY A 377 18.45 -14.57 -22.56
CA GLY A 377 18.68 -13.97 -21.24
C GLY A 377 20.10 -13.40 -21.06
N LYS A 378 20.81 -13.13 -22.15
CA LYS A 378 22.15 -12.57 -22.12
C LYS A 378 22.11 -11.07 -22.37
N PHE A 379 22.93 -10.34 -21.64
CA PHE A 379 23.07 -8.91 -21.80
C PHE A 379 24.11 -8.57 -22.86
N ALA A 380 23.76 -7.67 -23.77
CA ALA A 380 24.68 -7.14 -24.76
C ALA A 380 25.85 -6.39 -24.08
N PRO A 381 27.09 -6.58 -24.52
CA PRO A 381 28.20 -5.76 -24.03
C PRO A 381 27.93 -4.28 -24.34
N LEU A 382 28.38 -3.38 -23.45
CA LEU A 382 28.25 -1.95 -23.72
C LEU A 382 29.00 -1.57 -25.00
N PRO A 383 28.43 -0.69 -25.82
CA PRO A 383 29.14 -0.11 -26.98
C PRO A 383 30.31 0.78 -26.52
N ASP A 384 31.13 1.25 -27.47
CA ASP A 384 32.27 2.13 -27.16
C ASP A 384 31.81 3.55 -26.75
N GLU A 385 30.58 3.93 -27.07
CA GLU A 385 29.98 5.23 -26.78
C GLU A 385 28.63 5.09 -26.09
N PRO A 386 28.22 6.08 -25.24
CA PRO A 386 26.92 6.07 -24.58
C PRO A 386 25.78 6.11 -25.62
N ALA A 387 24.65 5.51 -25.27
CA ALA A 387 23.43 5.57 -26.08
C ALA A 387 22.92 7.02 -26.26
N LEU A 388 23.23 7.88 -25.30
CA LEU A 388 22.92 9.31 -25.35
C LEU A 388 23.95 10.09 -24.53
N ARG A 389 24.53 11.15 -25.12
CA ARG A 389 25.48 12.04 -24.41
C ARG A 389 24.76 13.13 -23.61
N ALA A 390 23.82 12.70 -22.78
CA ALA A 390 23.04 13.55 -21.88
C ALA A 390 22.66 12.77 -20.62
N PHE A 391 22.07 13.43 -19.65
CA PHE A 391 21.67 12.90 -18.34
C PHE A 391 22.86 12.37 -17.50
N GLY A 392 24.08 12.64 -17.90
CA GLY A 392 25.30 12.23 -17.24
C GLY A 392 25.77 13.23 -16.17
N HIS A 393 26.76 12.79 -15.36
CA HIS A 393 27.25 13.60 -14.25
C HIS A 393 28.23 14.71 -14.67
N SER A 394 29.02 14.52 -15.75
CA SER A 394 29.93 15.57 -16.23
C SER A 394 29.18 16.76 -16.83
N GLU A 395 29.82 17.92 -16.86
CA GLU A 395 29.25 19.13 -17.45
C GLU A 395 28.94 18.94 -18.94
N GLU A 396 29.77 18.18 -19.66
CA GLU A 396 29.56 17.87 -21.09
C GLU A 396 28.33 17.01 -21.33
N ALA A 397 27.91 16.20 -20.34
CA ALA A 397 26.71 15.39 -20.39
C ALA A 397 25.54 15.98 -19.58
N GLY A 398 25.63 17.28 -19.23
CA GLY A 398 24.58 18.05 -18.61
C GLY A 398 24.72 18.30 -17.11
N GLY A 399 25.74 17.77 -16.41
CA GLY A 399 26.00 18.10 -15.00
C GLY A 399 24.97 17.56 -14.01
N TRP A 400 24.39 16.39 -14.25
CA TRP A 400 23.31 15.83 -13.46
C TRP A 400 23.79 15.28 -12.09
N LEU A 401 23.22 15.78 -11.01
CA LEU A 401 23.55 15.40 -9.63
C LEU A 401 22.43 14.53 -9.03
N VAL A 402 22.78 13.43 -8.40
CA VAL A 402 21.79 12.46 -7.83
C VAL A 402 20.97 13.07 -6.69
N ASP A 403 21.58 13.92 -5.89
CA ASP A 403 20.96 14.58 -4.74
C ASP A 403 20.04 15.76 -5.10
N LYS A 404 20.03 16.21 -6.36
CA LYS A 404 19.22 17.33 -6.85
C LYS A 404 18.31 16.96 -8.01
N HIS A 405 18.83 16.20 -8.98
CA HIS A 405 18.29 15.99 -10.29
C HIS A 405 17.81 14.55 -10.44
N PRO A 406 16.57 14.21 -10.01
CA PRO A 406 16.04 12.86 -10.19
C PRO A 406 15.85 12.56 -11.68
N ARG A 407 16.16 11.31 -12.05
CA ARG A 407 15.97 10.76 -13.39
C ARG A 407 15.07 9.55 -13.31
N PHE A 408 14.21 9.38 -14.29
CA PHE A 408 13.16 8.37 -14.35
C PHE A 408 13.16 7.72 -15.72
N LEU A 409 12.62 6.51 -15.80
CA LEU A 409 12.24 5.85 -17.03
C LEU A 409 10.71 5.71 -17.05
N ALA A 410 10.07 6.16 -18.12
CA ALA A 410 8.62 6.06 -18.27
C ALA A 410 8.23 6.16 -19.75
N ASP A 411 7.16 5.48 -20.11
CA ASP A 411 6.52 5.63 -21.42
C ASP A 411 5.69 6.94 -21.42
N THR A 412 6.28 8.01 -21.94
CA THR A 412 5.65 9.34 -21.99
C THR A 412 4.83 9.58 -23.25
N THR A 413 4.92 8.66 -24.22
CA THR A 413 4.21 8.72 -25.50
C THR A 413 3.04 7.74 -25.60
N GLY A 414 3.02 6.69 -24.79
CA GLY A 414 2.01 5.64 -24.83
C GLY A 414 2.31 4.55 -25.87
N ASP A 415 3.54 4.50 -26.38
CA ASP A 415 3.94 3.56 -27.43
C ASP A 415 4.54 2.24 -26.88
N GLY A 416 4.66 2.13 -25.55
CA GLY A 416 5.16 0.96 -24.84
C GLY A 416 6.67 0.94 -24.61
N ARG A 417 7.42 1.93 -25.11
CA ARG A 417 8.86 2.09 -24.88
C ARG A 417 9.13 3.08 -23.76
N LEU A 418 10.24 2.92 -23.06
CA LEU A 418 10.58 3.77 -21.93
C LEU A 418 11.51 4.91 -22.37
N ASP A 419 11.01 6.11 -22.25
CA ASP A 419 11.77 7.35 -22.39
C ASP A 419 12.55 7.66 -21.12
N ILE A 420 13.63 8.44 -21.21
CA ILE A 420 14.29 9.00 -20.02
C ILE A 420 13.75 10.39 -19.72
N VAL A 421 13.35 10.60 -18.48
CA VAL A 421 12.83 11.87 -17.97
C VAL A 421 13.70 12.34 -16.82
N GLY A 422 14.09 13.60 -16.81
CA GLY A 422 14.90 14.18 -15.75
C GLY A 422 14.44 15.56 -15.32
N CYS A 423 14.49 15.83 -14.02
CA CYS A 423 14.29 17.18 -13.47
C CYS A 423 15.65 17.81 -13.20
N HIS A 424 16.01 18.82 -13.94
CA HIS A 424 17.28 19.53 -13.83
C HIS A 424 17.15 20.85 -13.04
N ASP A 425 18.15 21.71 -13.09
CA ASP A 425 18.06 23.03 -12.45
C ASP A 425 16.96 23.89 -13.06
N ASP A 426 16.88 23.94 -14.38
CA ASP A 426 15.99 24.81 -15.16
C ASP A 426 14.60 24.23 -15.47
N GLY A 427 14.36 22.94 -15.19
CA GLY A 427 13.05 22.33 -15.46
C GLY A 427 13.13 20.85 -15.83
N LEU A 428 12.11 20.40 -16.59
CA LEU A 428 11.93 19.02 -17.00
C LEU A 428 12.47 18.76 -18.39
N TRP A 429 13.29 17.74 -18.52
CA TRP A 429 13.89 17.29 -19.76
C TRP A 429 13.47 15.86 -20.10
N VAL A 430 13.20 15.57 -21.36
CA VAL A 430 12.79 14.25 -21.84
C VAL A 430 13.60 13.89 -23.08
N SER A 431 14.06 12.65 -23.17
CA SER A 431 14.58 12.07 -24.39
C SER A 431 13.74 10.86 -24.76
N LEU A 432 13.12 10.91 -25.91
CA LEU A 432 12.23 9.87 -26.44
C LEU A 432 13.05 8.73 -27.04
N GLN A 433 12.59 7.50 -26.82
CA GLN A 433 13.15 6.32 -27.45
C GLN A 433 12.37 5.96 -28.73
N ASP A 434 13.08 5.72 -29.84
CA ASP A 434 12.49 5.30 -31.10
C ASP A 434 12.32 3.77 -31.21
N GLU A 435 11.80 3.29 -32.37
CA GLU A 435 11.56 1.86 -32.61
C GLU A 435 12.86 1.03 -32.72
N GLU A 436 13.98 1.66 -32.98
CA GLU A 436 15.31 1.07 -33.05
C GLU A 436 16.00 1.00 -31.68
N GLY A 437 15.36 1.53 -30.60
CA GLY A 437 15.92 1.60 -29.25
C GLY A 437 16.91 2.75 -29.04
N THR A 438 16.95 3.72 -30.00
CA THR A 438 17.80 4.90 -29.91
C THR A 438 17.11 6.02 -29.19
N PHE A 439 17.85 6.74 -28.34
CA PHE A 439 17.36 7.90 -27.62
C PHE A 439 17.62 9.18 -28.41
N ALA A 440 16.57 9.97 -28.62
CA ALA A 440 16.66 11.25 -29.31
C ALA A 440 17.39 12.29 -28.45
N GLU A 441 17.86 13.38 -29.05
CA GLU A 441 18.36 14.54 -28.30
C GLU A 441 17.31 15.03 -27.30
N PRO A 442 17.72 15.39 -26.05
CA PRO A 442 16.78 15.80 -25.02
C PRO A 442 15.97 17.03 -25.42
N LEU A 443 14.67 16.95 -25.26
CA LEU A 443 13.77 18.09 -25.40
C LEU A 443 13.50 18.73 -24.04
N TYR A 444 13.41 20.06 -24.00
CA TYR A 444 12.94 20.80 -22.85
C TYR A 444 11.41 20.70 -22.77
N ALA A 445 10.94 19.85 -21.87
CA ALA A 445 9.54 19.44 -21.84
C ALA A 445 8.64 20.37 -21.01
N LEU A 446 9.19 21.02 -19.98
CA LEU A 446 8.42 21.90 -19.09
C LEU A 446 9.35 22.79 -18.25
N ASP A 447 9.03 24.09 -18.13
CA ASP A 447 9.70 25.08 -17.27
C ASP A 447 9.18 25.01 -15.82
N GLU A 448 9.19 23.79 -15.24
CA GLU A 448 8.76 23.52 -13.87
C GLU A 448 9.48 22.30 -13.32
N PHE A 449 9.34 22.02 -12.03
CA PHE A 449 9.92 20.89 -11.29
C PHE A 449 11.45 20.89 -11.18
N GLY A 450 12.12 21.95 -11.62
CA GLY A 450 13.55 22.12 -11.50
C GLY A 450 13.97 22.80 -10.19
N VAL A 451 15.28 22.81 -9.91
CA VAL A 451 15.82 23.41 -8.70
C VAL A 451 15.57 24.91 -8.64
N ASP A 452 15.70 25.62 -9.78
CA ASP A 452 15.48 27.06 -9.90
C ASP A 452 14.01 27.46 -9.68
N GLN A 453 13.07 26.53 -9.89
CA GLN A 453 11.65 26.71 -9.56
C GLN A 453 11.31 26.29 -8.12
N GLY A 454 12.33 26.03 -7.27
CA GLY A 454 12.16 25.75 -5.86
C GLY A 454 12.11 24.27 -5.48
N TRP A 455 12.36 23.36 -6.43
CA TRP A 455 12.39 21.91 -6.17
C TRP A 455 13.81 21.45 -5.78
N SER A 456 14.24 21.81 -4.58
CA SER A 456 15.64 21.78 -4.14
C SER A 456 16.28 20.40 -4.07
N SER A 457 15.52 19.37 -3.78
CA SER A 457 16.04 17.99 -3.70
C SER A 457 14.90 16.97 -3.82
N PRO A 458 15.20 15.71 -4.20
CA PRO A 458 14.22 14.62 -4.20
C PRO A 458 13.64 14.30 -2.83
N ASP A 459 14.37 14.51 -1.75
CA ASP A 459 13.89 14.24 -0.39
C ASP A 459 12.91 15.29 0.10
N GLU A 460 13.25 16.57 -0.11
CA GLU A 460 12.40 17.68 0.33
C GLU A 460 11.21 17.89 -0.59
N HIS A 461 11.39 17.68 -1.88
CA HIS A 461 10.38 17.82 -2.92
C HIS A 461 10.34 16.56 -3.80
N PRO A 462 9.78 15.46 -3.31
CA PRO A 462 9.69 14.22 -4.11
C PRO A 462 8.86 14.46 -5.39
N ARG A 463 9.34 13.87 -6.48
CA ARG A 463 8.70 13.90 -7.80
C ARG A 463 8.54 12.48 -8.29
N PHE A 464 7.42 12.20 -8.95
CA PHE A 464 7.06 10.88 -9.44
C PHE A 464 6.47 10.99 -10.83
N LEU A 465 6.67 9.96 -11.63
CA LEU A 465 5.92 9.74 -12.86
C LEU A 465 4.83 8.72 -12.59
N ALA A 466 3.59 9.08 -12.87
CA ALA A 466 2.43 8.24 -12.58
C ALA A 466 1.26 8.59 -13.48
N ARG A 467 0.40 7.62 -13.78
CA ARG A 467 -0.87 7.88 -14.45
C ARG A 467 -1.90 8.30 -13.42
N THR A 468 -2.23 9.59 -13.37
CA THR A 468 -3.23 10.13 -12.43
C THR A 468 -4.63 10.14 -13.02
N THR A 469 -4.76 9.85 -14.31
CA THR A 469 -6.02 9.72 -15.04
C THR A 469 -6.16 8.32 -15.63
N ARG A 470 -7.41 7.89 -15.94
CA ARG A 470 -7.68 6.55 -16.45
C ARG A 470 -7.33 6.35 -17.93
N ASP A 471 -7.21 7.41 -18.66
CA ASP A 471 -7.09 7.49 -20.13
C ASP A 471 -5.84 8.25 -20.57
N GLY A 472 -4.98 8.64 -19.64
CA GLY A 472 -3.90 9.55 -19.87
C GLY A 472 -2.55 8.91 -20.14
N ALA A 473 -1.67 9.70 -20.71
CA ALA A 473 -0.23 9.52 -20.69
C ALA A 473 0.29 9.59 -19.24
N VAL A 474 1.55 9.29 -19.04
CA VAL A 474 2.21 9.43 -17.73
C VAL A 474 2.30 10.92 -17.37
N ASP A 475 1.83 11.28 -16.19
CA ASP A 475 1.90 12.60 -15.60
C ASP A 475 3.11 12.73 -14.67
N ILE A 476 3.59 13.95 -14.42
CA ILE A 476 4.50 14.20 -13.32
C ILE A 476 3.73 14.72 -12.11
N VAL A 477 3.95 14.08 -10.96
CA VAL A 477 3.37 14.44 -9.67
C VAL A 477 4.48 14.86 -8.73
N GLY A 478 4.42 16.07 -8.22
CA GLY A 478 5.43 16.59 -7.31
C GLY A 478 4.84 17.10 -6.00
N PHE A 479 5.60 16.94 -4.92
CA PHE A 479 5.29 17.48 -3.60
C PHE A 479 6.07 18.80 -3.41
N GLY A 480 5.46 19.88 -3.84
CA GLY A 480 6.06 21.20 -3.80
C GLY A 480 5.87 21.95 -2.48
N PRO A 481 6.36 23.19 -2.39
CA PRO A 481 6.24 24.00 -1.17
C PRO A 481 4.81 24.24 -0.71
N GLN A 482 3.86 24.35 -1.65
CA GLN A 482 2.44 24.68 -1.37
C GLN A 482 1.54 23.44 -1.32
N GLY A 483 2.03 22.25 -1.72
CA GLY A 483 1.23 21.04 -1.80
C GLY A 483 1.56 20.18 -2.99
N VAL A 484 0.61 19.34 -3.41
CA VAL A 484 0.78 18.42 -4.55
C VAL A 484 0.47 19.14 -5.86
N VAL A 485 1.44 19.10 -6.75
CA VAL A 485 1.35 19.67 -8.11
C VAL A 485 1.34 18.53 -9.13
N VAL A 486 0.43 18.58 -10.09
CA VAL A 486 0.38 17.64 -11.22
C VAL A 486 0.52 18.40 -12.54
N ALA A 487 1.47 17.99 -13.36
CA ALA A 487 1.55 18.38 -14.77
C ALA A 487 1.19 17.16 -15.62
N ARG A 488 0.12 17.30 -16.41
CA ARG A 488 -0.39 16.21 -17.25
C ARG A 488 0.48 15.98 -18.47
N GLY A 489 0.79 14.74 -18.76
CA GLY A 489 1.44 14.35 -20.00
C GLY A 489 0.53 14.55 -21.21
N ARG A 490 1.10 14.98 -22.33
CA ARG A 490 0.38 15.14 -23.60
C ARG A 490 0.46 13.91 -24.51
N GLY A 491 1.27 12.90 -24.12
CA GLY A 491 1.50 11.72 -24.94
C GLY A 491 2.48 11.96 -26.11
N ASP A 492 3.30 12.98 -26.02
CA ASP A 492 4.33 13.35 -27.01
C ASP A 492 5.69 13.69 -26.35
N GLY A 493 5.87 13.29 -25.09
CA GLY A 493 7.04 13.63 -24.29
C GLY A 493 6.97 15.00 -23.62
N THR A 494 5.92 15.81 -23.88
CA THR A 494 5.72 17.10 -23.26
C THR A 494 4.60 17.07 -22.23
N PHE A 495 4.54 18.10 -21.39
CA PHE A 495 3.57 18.19 -20.29
C PHE A 495 2.77 19.50 -20.34
N GLU A 496 1.57 19.47 -19.78
CA GLU A 496 0.83 20.71 -19.49
C GLU A 496 1.51 21.45 -18.31
N PRO A 497 1.28 22.78 -18.19
CA PRO A 497 1.70 23.49 -16.98
C PRO A 497 1.16 22.84 -15.71
N GLY A 498 2.01 22.76 -14.68
CA GLY A 498 1.66 22.16 -13.40
C GLY A 498 0.51 22.89 -12.71
N LYS A 499 -0.39 22.11 -12.14
CA LYS A 499 -1.53 22.62 -11.36
C LYS A 499 -1.41 22.18 -9.92
N LEU A 500 -1.56 23.08 -8.96
CA LEU A 500 -1.73 22.72 -7.55
C LEU A 500 -3.09 22.02 -7.42
N VAL A 501 -3.07 20.70 -7.24
CA VAL A 501 -4.28 19.86 -7.18
C VAL A 501 -4.71 19.52 -5.77
N LEU A 502 -3.79 19.66 -4.80
CA LEU A 502 -4.05 19.42 -3.39
C LEU A 502 -3.20 20.34 -2.53
N ASN A 503 -3.85 21.19 -1.72
CA ASN A 503 -3.19 22.11 -0.80
C ASN A 503 -2.88 21.42 0.53
N ASP A 504 -2.11 20.33 0.46
CA ASP A 504 -1.61 19.54 1.57
C ASP A 504 -0.29 18.85 1.18
N TYR A 505 0.39 18.19 2.12
CA TYR A 505 1.67 17.49 1.95
C TYR A 505 2.86 18.39 1.56
N GLY A 506 2.69 19.70 1.53
CA GLY A 506 3.74 20.66 1.23
C GLY A 506 4.42 21.22 2.48
N GLN A 507 5.51 21.96 2.29
CA GLN A 507 6.22 22.63 3.38
C GLN A 507 5.33 23.64 4.12
N ALA A 508 4.46 24.35 3.39
CA ALA A 508 3.51 25.31 3.97
C ALA A 508 2.53 24.66 4.95
N GLN A 509 2.28 23.36 4.84
CA GLN A 509 1.47 22.56 5.76
C GLN A 509 2.32 21.79 6.79
N GLY A 510 3.63 22.07 6.86
CA GLY A 510 4.54 21.48 7.85
C GLY A 510 5.20 20.17 7.45
N TRP A 511 5.08 19.73 6.21
CA TRP A 511 5.72 18.53 5.70
C TRP A 511 7.19 18.82 5.32
N THR A 512 8.10 17.96 5.77
CA THR A 512 9.54 18.07 5.49
C THR A 512 10.13 16.70 5.14
N GLY A 513 11.10 16.65 4.24
CA GLY A 513 11.73 15.41 3.78
C GLY A 513 12.42 14.62 4.90
N GLY A 514 13.06 15.31 5.83
CA GLY A 514 13.75 14.67 6.95
C GLY A 514 12.86 14.01 8.00
N LYS A 515 11.52 14.21 7.93
CA LYS A 515 10.56 13.65 8.90
C LYS A 515 9.42 12.88 8.24
N HIS A 516 8.93 13.36 7.12
CA HIS A 516 7.64 13.01 6.57
C HIS A 516 7.78 12.44 5.15
N PRO A 517 8.05 11.14 4.98
CA PRO A 517 8.03 10.49 3.66
C PRO A 517 6.67 10.67 2.98
N ARG A 518 6.70 10.98 1.69
CA ARG A 518 5.52 11.14 0.83
C ARG A 518 5.69 10.24 -0.38
N LEU A 519 4.66 9.51 -0.73
CA LEU A 519 4.68 8.45 -1.74
C LEU A 519 3.40 8.47 -2.57
N LEU A 520 3.43 7.75 -3.68
CA LEU A 520 2.27 7.41 -4.48
C LEU A 520 2.10 5.89 -4.47
N ALA A 521 0.89 5.41 -4.21
CA ALA A 521 0.54 4.00 -4.33
C ALA A 521 -0.97 3.80 -4.42
N ASP A 522 -1.40 2.71 -5.02
CA ASP A 522 -2.82 2.36 -5.10
C ASP A 522 -3.29 1.75 -3.79
N THR A 523 -4.02 2.52 -2.99
CA THR A 523 -4.63 2.08 -1.73
C THR A 523 -6.05 1.57 -1.89
N THR A 524 -6.66 1.75 -3.07
CA THR A 524 -8.06 1.42 -3.35
C THR A 524 -8.25 0.19 -4.22
N GLY A 525 -7.20 -0.29 -4.89
CA GLY A 525 -7.24 -1.40 -5.84
C GLY A 525 -7.81 -1.01 -7.21
N ASP A 526 -7.87 0.29 -7.52
CA ASP A 526 -8.42 0.78 -8.79
C ASP A 526 -7.34 1.11 -9.85
N LYS A 527 -6.08 0.82 -9.52
CA LYS A 527 -4.88 1.04 -10.32
C LYS A 527 -4.51 2.52 -10.53
N ASN A 528 -5.21 3.45 -9.89
CA ASN A 528 -4.82 4.84 -9.85
C ASN A 528 -4.01 5.09 -8.57
N PRO A 529 -2.82 5.69 -8.65
CA PRO A 529 -2.03 5.96 -7.46
C PRO A 529 -2.66 7.07 -6.63
N ASP A 530 -2.81 6.81 -5.33
CA ASP A 530 -3.20 7.77 -4.30
C ASP A 530 -1.98 8.47 -3.73
N VAL A 531 -2.18 9.62 -3.11
CA VAL A 531 -1.13 10.31 -2.35
C VAL A 531 -1.10 9.78 -0.92
N ILE A 532 0.06 9.35 -0.46
CA ILE A 532 0.29 8.88 0.91
C ILE A 532 1.40 9.69 1.57
N GLY A 533 1.15 10.13 2.81
CA GLY A 533 2.14 10.81 3.63
C GLY A 533 2.25 10.23 5.03
N PHE A 534 3.48 10.04 5.49
CA PHE A 534 3.79 9.68 6.87
C PHE A 534 4.04 10.95 7.68
N GLY A 535 2.99 11.50 8.27
CA GLY A 535 3.03 12.77 9.00
C GLY A 535 3.44 12.62 10.46
N ASN A 536 3.22 13.69 11.24
CA ASN A 536 3.47 13.68 12.68
C ASN A 536 2.57 12.68 13.42
N GLU A 537 1.26 12.76 13.19
CA GLU A 537 0.23 12.00 13.92
C GLU A 537 0.01 10.58 13.37
N GLY A 538 0.57 10.25 12.20
CA GLY A 538 0.33 8.98 11.54
C GLY A 538 0.38 9.07 10.02
N VAL A 539 -0.35 8.17 9.35
CA VAL A 539 -0.40 8.07 7.90
C VAL A 539 -1.66 8.76 7.37
N TRP A 540 -1.44 9.63 6.41
CA TRP A 540 -2.46 10.39 5.71
C TRP A 540 -2.58 9.91 4.26
N VAL A 541 -3.80 9.82 3.75
CA VAL A 541 -4.08 9.42 2.36
C VAL A 541 -5.02 10.41 1.72
N SER A 542 -4.76 10.73 0.46
CA SER A 542 -5.67 11.46 -0.43
C SER A 542 -5.93 10.60 -1.65
N HIS A 543 -7.16 10.09 -1.78
CA HIS A 543 -7.52 9.21 -2.89
C HIS A 543 -7.56 9.94 -4.22
N ASN A 544 -7.06 9.28 -5.26
CA ASN A 544 -7.12 9.77 -6.63
C ASN A 544 -8.56 9.68 -7.17
N LYS A 545 -9.07 10.76 -7.74
CA LYS A 545 -10.42 10.80 -8.33
C LYS A 545 -10.47 10.26 -9.76
N GLY A 546 -9.31 9.94 -10.35
CA GLY A 546 -9.20 9.48 -11.73
C GLY A 546 -9.29 10.59 -12.78
N ASP A 547 -9.21 11.85 -12.36
CA ASP A 547 -9.24 13.05 -13.21
C ASP A 547 -7.99 13.92 -13.09
N GLY A 548 -6.94 13.40 -12.45
CA GLY A 548 -5.69 14.12 -12.14
C GLY A 548 -5.79 14.99 -10.89
N THR A 549 -6.86 14.86 -10.11
CA THR A 549 -7.03 15.52 -8.80
C THR A 549 -7.21 14.49 -7.69
N PHE A 550 -7.05 14.94 -6.44
CA PHE A 550 -7.13 14.08 -5.27
C PHE A 550 -8.19 14.57 -4.29
N GLU A 551 -8.68 13.67 -3.45
CA GLU A 551 -9.51 14.02 -2.31
C GLU A 551 -8.70 14.75 -1.25
N GLN A 552 -9.38 15.36 -0.27
CA GLN A 552 -8.71 15.96 0.87
C GLN A 552 -7.99 14.88 1.69
N ALA A 553 -6.85 15.25 2.28
CA ALA A 553 -6.06 14.36 3.12
C ALA A 553 -6.87 13.84 4.32
N GLN A 554 -6.84 12.53 4.52
CA GLN A 554 -7.49 11.84 5.63
C GLN A 554 -6.45 11.07 6.45
N LEU A 555 -6.52 11.21 7.78
CA LEU A 555 -5.68 10.42 8.68
C LEU A 555 -6.24 8.99 8.75
N VAL A 556 -5.56 8.04 8.10
CA VAL A 556 -6.03 6.66 7.95
C VAL A 556 -5.39 5.66 8.92
N CYS A 557 -4.25 6.02 9.51
CA CYS A 557 -3.56 5.18 10.51
C CYS A 557 -2.84 6.07 11.52
N ARG A 558 -3.12 5.90 12.81
CA ARG A 558 -2.45 6.63 13.91
C ARG A 558 -1.16 5.94 14.37
N GLY A 559 -0.41 5.38 13.46
CA GLY A 559 0.91 4.80 13.68
C GLY A 559 1.84 5.20 12.56
N PHE A 560 3.09 4.75 12.60
CA PHE A 560 4.14 5.12 11.65
C PHE A 560 4.46 6.62 11.56
N GLY A 561 3.89 7.43 12.45
CA GLY A 561 4.10 8.87 12.50
C GLY A 561 5.35 9.29 13.27
N TYR A 562 5.73 10.55 13.10
CA TYR A 562 6.94 11.10 13.72
C TYR A 562 6.78 11.34 15.23
N ASP A 563 5.60 11.74 15.70
CA ASP A 563 5.34 11.99 17.11
C ASP A 563 5.42 10.69 17.93
N GLU A 564 5.80 10.80 19.20
CA GLU A 564 5.94 9.63 20.10
C GLU A 564 4.62 8.88 20.25
N ASP A 565 3.49 9.60 20.33
CA ASP A 565 2.14 9.00 20.40
C ASP A 565 1.74 8.27 19.12
N ALA A 566 2.40 8.57 18.00
CA ALA A 566 2.24 7.90 16.71
C ALA A 566 3.34 6.87 16.42
N GLY A 567 4.14 6.53 17.45
CA GLY A 567 5.18 5.50 17.40
C GLY A 567 6.60 6.01 17.23
N GLY A 568 6.83 7.32 17.15
CA GLY A 568 8.17 7.92 17.16
C GLY A 568 9.05 7.53 15.96
N TRP A 569 8.46 7.40 14.77
CA TRP A 569 9.18 6.94 13.58
C TRP A 569 10.13 8.00 13.03
N ARG A 570 11.34 7.57 12.73
CA ARG A 570 12.43 8.43 12.24
C ARG A 570 12.91 7.95 10.87
N VAL A 571 13.10 8.85 9.92
CA VAL A 571 13.54 8.54 8.55
C VAL A 571 14.91 7.88 8.54
N ASP A 572 15.80 8.34 9.41
CA ASP A 572 17.18 7.85 9.54
C ASP A 572 17.33 6.44 10.17
N ARG A 573 16.26 5.88 10.74
CA ARG A 573 16.33 4.59 11.45
C ARG A 573 15.23 3.61 11.10
N HIS A 574 14.08 4.12 10.71
CA HIS A 574 12.87 3.34 10.60
C HIS A 574 12.31 3.45 9.17
N SER A 575 12.71 2.52 8.31
CA SER A 575 12.19 2.46 6.93
C SER A 575 10.71 2.09 6.92
N ARG A 576 9.92 2.74 6.07
CA ARG A 576 8.49 2.51 5.87
C ARG A 576 8.22 2.28 4.40
N PHE A 577 7.42 1.27 4.10
CA PHE A 577 7.12 0.81 2.76
C PHE A 577 5.63 0.64 2.58
N LEU A 578 5.21 0.73 1.33
CA LEU A 578 3.88 0.39 0.86
C LEU A 578 4.01 -0.80 -0.09
N ALA A 579 3.37 -1.92 0.22
CA ALA A 579 3.39 -3.11 -0.62
C ALA A 579 2.18 -3.98 -0.32
N ASP A 580 1.67 -4.67 -1.31
CA ASP A 580 0.65 -5.70 -1.11
C ASP A 580 1.30 -6.94 -0.48
N ILE A 581 1.10 -7.14 0.83
CA ILE A 581 1.55 -8.32 1.57
C ILE A 581 0.42 -9.32 1.82
N THR A 582 -0.76 -9.03 1.31
CA THR A 582 -1.97 -9.86 1.49
C THR A 582 -2.43 -10.51 0.19
N GLY A 583 -2.01 -10.01 -0.97
CA GLY A 583 -2.40 -10.52 -2.29
C GLY A 583 -3.78 -10.03 -2.73
N ASP A 584 -4.27 -8.94 -2.14
CA ASP A 584 -5.60 -8.40 -2.46
C ASP A 584 -5.57 -7.26 -3.49
N GLY A 585 -4.38 -6.92 -4.00
CA GLY A 585 -4.15 -5.90 -5.02
C GLY A 585 -4.08 -4.48 -4.48
N ARG A 586 -4.08 -4.28 -3.16
CA ARG A 586 -3.93 -3.00 -2.49
C ARG A 586 -2.67 -2.98 -1.64
N VAL A 587 -2.05 -1.82 -1.51
CA VAL A 587 -0.85 -1.73 -0.67
C VAL A 587 -1.21 -1.68 0.81
N ASP A 588 -0.46 -2.44 1.59
CA ASP A 588 -0.38 -2.38 3.05
C ASP A 588 0.79 -1.50 3.48
N ILE A 589 0.81 -1.10 4.75
CA ILE A 589 1.94 -0.37 5.33
C ILE A 589 2.83 -1.34 6.09
N VAL A 590 4.11 -1.36 5.74
CA VAL A 590 5.13 -2.17 6.43
C VAL A 590 6.26 -1.27 6.91
N GLY A 591 6.55 -1.31 8.19
CA GLY A 591 7.61 -0.51 8.78
C GLY A 591 8.62 -1.34 9.57
N PHE A 592 9.89 -1.03 9.41
CA PHE A 592 10.99 -1.64 10.17
C PHE A 592 11.35 -0.72 11.34
N GLY A 593 10.75 -0.99 12.50
CA GLY A 593 10.97 -0.23 13.73
C GLY A 593 12.13 -0.72 14.58
N GLY A 594 12.23 -0.21 15.82
CA GLY A 594 13.21 -0.68 16.80
C GLY A 594 13.07 -2.18 17.08
N PRO A 595 11.92 -2.64 17.61
CA PRO A 595 11.74 -4.02 18.04
C PRO A 595 11.49 -5.02 16.90
N GLY A 596 11.29 -4.55 15.66
CA GLY A 596 11.01 -5.47 14.54
C GLY A 596 10.15 -4.87 13.44
N VAL A 597 9.40 -5.75 12.77
CA VAL A 597 8.52 -5.40 11.65
C VAL A 597 7.11 -5.10 12.16
N HIS A 598 6.62 -3.95 11.78
CA HIS A 598 5.28 -3.48 12.06
C HIS A 598 4.46 -3.43 10.78
N VAL A 599 3.21 -3.84 10.86
CA VAL A 599 2.27 -3.87 9.73
C VAL A 599 0.98 -3.16 10.11
N ALA A 600 0.44 -2.39 9.17
CA ALA A 600 -0.97 -2.02 9.15
C ALA A 600 -1.55 -2.43 7.80
N ARG A 601 -2.52 -3.35 7.84
CA ARG A 601 -3.15 -3.86 6.62
C ARG A 601 -4.16 -2.87 6.08
N ASN A 602 -4.25 -2.81 4.77
CA ASN A 602 -5.26 -2.05 4.08
C ASN A 602 -6.63 -2.74 4.23
N LEU A 603 -7.58 -2.03 4.77
CA LEU A 603 -8.95 -2.51 4.98
C LEU A 603 -9.95 -1.80 4.06
N PHE A 604 -9.45 -0.99 3.13
CA PHE A 604 -10.30 -0.27 2.19
C PHE A 604 -11.13 -1.24 1.36
N ARG A 605 -12.43 -1.00 1.26
CA ARG A 605 -13.34 -1.76 0.42
C ARG A 605 -14.16 -0.80 -0.42
N ARG A 606 -14.05 -0.94 -1.72
CA ARG A 606 -15.03 -0.41 -2.64
C ARG A 606 -16.13 -1.46 -2.84
N PHE A 607 -17.36 -1.11 -2.56
CA PHE A 607 -18.44 -1.91 -3.06
C PHE A 607 -18.39 -1.88 -4.59
N ARG A 608 -18.20 -3.04 -5.21
CA ARG A 608 -18.30 -3.14 -6.67
C ARG A 608 -19.76 -2.96 -7.03
N THR A 609 -20.11 -1.82 -7.56
CA THR A 609 -21.29 -1.74 -8.45
C THR A 609 -21.01 -2.62 -9.65
N ARG A 610 -21.73 -3.70 -9.79
CA ARG A 610 -21.68 -4.56 -10.99
C ARG A 610 -22.32 -3.85 -12.16
#